data_b9d4f5caa7f1632ba4910624442d9608
#
_entry.id   b9d4f5caa7f1632ba4910624442d9608
#
_cell.length_a   1.000
_cell.length_b   1.000
_cell.length_c   1.000
_cell.angle_alpha   90.00
_cell.angle_beta   90.00
_cell.angle_gamma   90.00
#
_symmetry.space_group_name_H-M   'P 1'
#
loop_
_entity.id
_entity.type
_entity.pdbx_description
1 polymer ?
#
loop_
_entity_poly.entity_id
_entity_poly.type
_entity_poly.pdbx_seq_one_letter_code
_entity_poly.pdbx_strand_id
1 'polypeptide(L)'
;QAPAISKNIVVEDLERAGKWTRFPRLQVEAKHDGYRLGDLFAIKRGLATGDNGFFILEEEKARSLNLPPEFLTPILPSSRHLKADEITADTNGVPLLEKRLFLVDCDRPPEEVALDYPALWSYLQTGIETVAPRYLCKNRRVWYAQERRPAAPIICTYIGRSDHDGRPFRFLLNNSKATATNVYLMLYPNPILARQLEEDPTRLRRIWKALNAIDRETLLGNGRVYGGGMHKLEPKELANVPADDLAM
;
A
#
# COMPACT_ATOMS: atom_id res chain seq x y z
N GLN A 1 -2.19 39.75 -11.19
CA GLN A 1 -1.36 38.86 -12.04
C GLN A 1 -2.29 38.03 -12.92
N ALA A 2 -2.06 37.98 -14.23
CA ALA A 2 -2.79 37.10 -15.12
C ALA A 2 -2.47 35.62 -14.76
N PRO A 3 -3.45 34.68 -14.86
CA PRO A 3 -3.19 33.29 -14.62
C PRO A 3 -2.14 32.75 -15.59
N ALA A 4 -1.20 31.93 -15.08
CA ALA A 4 -0.13 31.34 -15.90
C ALA A 4 -0.68 30.37 -16.98
N ILE A 5 -1.87 29.82 -16.76
CA ILE A 5 -2.57 28.93 -17.67
C ILE A 5 -4.05 29.35 -17.71
N SER A 6 -4.58 29.56 -18.92
CA SER A 6 -6.01 29.79 -19.16
C SER A 6 -6.49 28.87 -20.27
N LYS A 7 -7.61 28.17 -20.05
CA LYS A 7 -8.22 27.27 -21.04
C LYS A 7 -9.73 27.37 -20.96
N ASN A 8 -10.37 27.53 -22.13
CA ASN A 8 -11.82 27.46 -22.24
C ASN A 8 -12.25 26.00 -22.41
N ILE A 9 -13.20 25.55 -21.58
CA ILE A 9 -13.71 24.18 -21.59
C ILE A 9 -15.23 24.28 -21.67
N VAL A 10 -15.84 23.47 -22.49
CA VAL A 10 -17.28 23.39 -22.66
C VAL A 10 -17.90 22.79 -21.39
N VAL A 11 -19.06 23.31 -20.96
CA VAL A 11 -19.71 22.89 -19.70
C VAL A 11 -20.05 21.41 -19.70
N GLU A 12 -20.50 20.89 -20.85
CA GLU A 12 -20.83 19.45 -21.02
C GLU A 12 -19.61 18.54 -20.77
N ASP A 13 -18.40 19.01 -21.13
CA ASP A 13 -17.17 18.26 -20.84
C ASP A 13 -16.83 18.30 -19.34
N LEU A 14 -17.09 19.43 -18.66
CA LEU A 14 -16.94 19.53 -17.21
C LEU A 14 -17.92 18.63 -16.46
N GLU A 15 -19.17 18.58 -16.93
CA GLU A 15 -20.22 17.71 -16.34
C GLU A 15 -19.92 16.21 -16.52
N ARG A 16 -19.36 15.83 -17.67
CA ARG A 16 -18.94 14.45 -17.96
C ARG A 16 -17.66 14.04 -17.24
N ALA A 17 -16.84 15.00 -16.85
CA ALA A 17 -15.55 14.73 -16.25
C ALA A 17 -15.69 14.43 -14.76
N GLY A 18 -15.29 13.23 -14.33
CA GLY A 18 -15.26 12.86 -12.92
C GLY A 18 -14.30 13.70 -12.07
N LYS A 19 -13.36 14.44 -12.68
CA LYS A 19 -12.39 15.30 -12.00
C LYS A 19 -12.05 16.55 -12.81
N TRP A 20 -12.36 17.71 -12.26
CA TRP A 20 -12.05 19.01 -12.90
C TRP A 20 -10.57 19.39 -12.85
N THR A 21 -9.81 18.84 -11.91
CA THR A 21 -8.35 19.09 -11.77
C THR A 21 -7.52 18.59 -12.96
N ARG A 22 -8.13 17.84 -13.87
CA ARG A 22 -7.51 17.38 -15.12
C ARG A 22 -7.42 18.49 -16.16
N PHE A 23 -8.39 19.40 -16.21
CA PHE A 23 -8.51 20.38 -17.30
C PHE A 23 -7.34 21.35 -17.45
N PRO A 24 -6.64 21.83 -16.41
CA PRO A 24 -5.46 22.65 -16.59
C PRO A 24 -4.29 21.95 -17.29
N ARG A 25 -4.30 20.60 -17.27
CA ARG A 25 -3.21 19.77 -17.79
C ARG A 25 -3.55 19.06 -19.12
N LEU A 26 -4.73 19.29 -19.67
CA LEU A 26 -5.24 18.51 -20.80
C LEU A 26 -4.37 18.60 -22.04
N GLN A 27 -3.64 17.54 -22.26
CA GLN A 27 -3.78 16.79 -23.50
C GLN A 27 -5.10 16.01 -23.40
N VAL A 28 -5.92 16.06 -24.45
CA VAL A 28 -7.20 15.32 -24.58
C VAL A 28 -6.91 13.86 -24.21
N GLU A 29 -7.61 13.33 -23.19
CA GLU A 29 -7.61 11.87 -22.97
C GLU A 29 -8.18 11.24 -24.25
N ALA A 30 -7.31 10.77 -25.14
CA ALA A 30 -7.71 9.76 -26.10
C ALA A 30 -8.32 8.62 -25.25
N LYS A 31 -9.53 8.15 -25.64
CA LYS A 31 -10.10 6.93 -25.06
C LYS A 31 -9.01 5.88 -25.12
N HIS A 32 -8.46 5.50 -23.96
CA HIS A 32 -7.49 4.44 -23.91
C HIS A 32 -8.26 3.12 -24.04
N ASP A 33 -8.23 2.53 -25.22
CA ASP A 33 -8.90 1.26 -25.53
C ASP A 33 -8.02 0.04 -25.16
N GLY A 34 -6.84 0.27 -24.58
CA GLY A 34 -5.88 -0.73 -24.16
C GLY A 34 -6.04 -1.20 -22.72
N TYR A 35 -5.09 -2.03 -22.29
CA TYR A 35 -5.05 -2.56 -20.91
C TYR A 35 -4.77 -1.49 -19.89
N ARG A 36 -5.38 -1.67 -18.72
CA ARG A 36 -5.16 -0.83 -17.53
C ARG A 36 -4.58 -1.67 -16.39
N LEU A 37 -3.94 -1.05 -15.41
CA LEU A 37 -3.41 -1.77 -14.24
C LEU A 37 -4.49 -2.57 -13.51
N GLY A 38 -5.74 -2.09 -13.48
CA GLY A 38 -6.88 -2.80 -12.91
C GLY A 38 -7.26 -4.09 -13.61
N ASP A 39 -6.86 -4.27 -14.87
CA ASP A 39 -7.09 -5.50 -15.65
C ASP A 39 -6.07 -6.59 -15.28
N LEU A 40 -4.93 -6.18 -14.72
CA LEU A 40 -3.84 -7.07 -14.31
C LEU A 40 -3.80 -7.30 -12.80
N PHE A 41 -4.20 -6.29 -12.01
CA PHE A 41 -4.07 -6.30 -10.55
C PHE A 41 -5.37 -5.89 -9.84
N ALA A 42 -5.70 -6.63 -8.79
CA ALA A 42 -6.60 -6.14 -7.75
C ALA A 42 -5.81 -5.19 -6.84
N ILE A 43 -6.10 -3.90 -6.91
CA ILE A 43 -5.37 -2.88 -6.16
C ILE A 43 -6.15 -2.54 -4.88
N LYS A 44 -5.50 -2.71 -3.75
CA LYS A 44 -6.10 -2.43 -2.43
C LYS A 44 -5.19 -1.52 -1.63
N ARG A 45 -5.78 -0.72 -0.77
CA ARG A 45 -5.02 0.04 0.23
C ARG A 45 -4.50 -0.93 1.30
N GLY A 46 -3.29 -0.71 1.81
CA GLY A 46 -2.75 -1.48 2.92
C GLY A 46 -3.60 -1.34 4.18
N LEU A 47 -3.34 -2.16 5.19
CA LEU A 47 -4.15 -2.26 6.39
C LEU A 47 -4.07 -1.00 7.27
N ALA A 48 -5.16 -0.70 7.97
CA ALA A 48 -5.23 0.33 9.00
C ALA A 48 -5.31 -0.33 10.38
N THR A 49 -4.26 -0.17 11.18
CA THR A 49 -4.18 -0.85 12.49
C THR A 49 -5.10 -0.24 13.56
N GLY A 50 -5.47 1.02 13.40
CA GLY A 50 -6.13 1.79 14.45
C GLY A 50 -5.13 2.50 15.37
N ASP A 51 -3.97 1.88 15.61
CA ASP A 51 -2.82 2.47 16.30
C ASP A 51 -1.52 1.80 15.88
N ASN A 52 -0.77 2.43 14.98
CA ASN A 52 0.50 1.86 14.55
C ASN A 52 1.53 1.78 15.69
N GLY A 53 1.49 2.70 16.65
CA GLY A 53 2.42 2.72 17.79
C GLY A 53 2.21 1.54 18.74
N PHE A 54 0.98 1.02 18.79
CA PHE A 54 0.64 -0.14 19.59
C PHE A 54 0.79 -1.46 18.81
N PHE A 55 0.26 -1.53 17.59
CA PHE A 55 0.19 -2.79 16.85
C PHE A 55 1.44 -3.11 16.02
N ILE A 56 2.35 -2.16 15.80
CA ILE A 56 3.56 -2.40 15.01
C ILE A 56 4.78 -2.25 15.92
N LEU A 57 5.46 -3.36 16.15
CA LEU A 57 6.62 -3.43 17.04
C LEU A 57 7.89 -3.73 16.25
N GLU A 58 9.01 -3.18 16.73
CA GLU A 58 10.33 -3.62 16.32
C GLU A 58 10.60 -5.04 16.85
N GLU A 59 11.39 -5.83 16.13
CA GLU A 59 11.69 -7.23 16.46
C GLU A 59 12.19 -7.37 17.90
N GLU A 60 13.10 -6.50 18.33
CA GLU A 60 13.65 -6.52 19.68
C GLU A 60 12.57 -6.29 20.75
N LYS A 61 11.63 -5.37 20.48
CA LYS A 61 10.53 -5.10 21.37
C LYS A 61 9.59 -6.30 21.48
N ALA A 62 9.21 -6.91 20.35
CA ALA A 62 8.36 -8.10 20.34
C ALA A 62 9.03 -9.26 21.11
N ARG A 63 10.33 -9.45 20.93
CA ARG A 63 11.13 -10.45 21.64
C ARG A 63 11.22 -10.16 23.13
N SER A 64 11.47 -8.91 23.53
CA SER A 64 11.56 -8.54 24.95
C SER A 64 10.24 -8.74 25.71
N LEU A 65 9.12 -8.69 25.00
CA LEU A 65 7.78 -8.94 25.52
C LEU A 65 7.39 -10.43 25.48
N ASN A 66 8.28 -11.31 24.96
CA ASN A 66 8.02 -12.73 24.76
C ASN A 66 6.74 -13.00 23.96
N LEU A 67 6.43 -12.16 22.96
CA LEU A 67 5.24 -12.34 22.16
C LEU A 67 5.38 -13.60 21.27
N PRO A 68 4.34 -14.46 21.20
CA PRO A 68 4.40 -15.68 20.41
C PRO A 68 4.52 -15.35 18.91
N PRO A 69 5.46 -16.00 18.18
CA PRO A 69 5.73 -15.70 16.76
C PRO A 69 4.53 -15.85 15.84
N GLU A 70 3.58 -16.75 16.18
CA GLU A 70 2.36 -16.96 15.40
C GLU A 70 1.41 -15.76 15.34
N PHE A 71 1.57 -14.79 16.24
CA PHE A 71 0.81 -13.53 16.25
C PHE A 71 1.63 -12.35 15.74
N LEU A 72 2.79 -12.61 15.15
CA LEU A 72 3.71 -11.60 14.64
C LEU A 72 3.82 -11.71 13.12
N THR A 73 3.09 -10.87 12.40
CA THR A 73 3.15 -10.80 10.93
C THR A 73 4.19 -9.75 10.51
N PRO A 74 5.18 -10.09 9.66
CA PRO A 74 6.11 -9.09 9.14
C PRO A 74 5.35 -7.94 8.45
N ILE A 75 5.78 -6.69 8.68
CA ILE A 75 5.16 -5.51 8.09
C ILE A 75 6.21 -4.49 7.65
N LEU A 76 5.97 -3.85 6.50
CA LEU A 76 6.91 -2.86 5.97
C LEU A 76 6.85 -1.55 6.75
N PRO A 77 8.01 -0.90 6.97
CA PRO A 77 8.07 0.45 7.52
C PRO A 77 7.49 1.47 6.52
N SER A 78 7.33 2.72 6.96
CA SER A 78 7.01 3.84 6.07
C SER A 78 8.05 3.96 4.94
N SER A 79 7.62 4.37 3.74
CA SER A 79 8.46 4.44 2.53
C SER A 79 9.74 5.29 2.69
N ARG A 80 9.73 6.27 3.61
CA ARG A 80 10.91 7.09 3.95
C ARG A 80 12.07 6.28 4.53
N HIS A 81 11.81 5.10 5.08
CA HIS A 81 12.82 4.20 5.64
C HIS A 81 13.23 3.08 4.67
N LEU A 82 12.67 3.06 3.47
CA LEU A 82 13.03 2.11 2.41
C LEU A 82 13.98 2.77 1.43
N LYS A 83 15.27 2.42 1.51
CA LYS A 83 16.34 2.95 0.66
C LYS A 83 16.31 2.36 -0.76
N ALA A 84 15.87 1.10 -0.89
CA ALA A 84 15.77 0.37 -2.16
C ALA A 84 14.31 0.14 -2.55
N ASP A 85 14.07 -0.02 -3.86
CA ASP A 85 12.77 -0.36 -4.40
C ASP A 85 12.56 -1.89 -4.51
N GLU A 86 13.58 -2.68 -4.24
CA GLU A 86 13.48 -4.12 -4.10
C GLU A 86 13.68 -4.53 -2.64
N ILE A 87 12.70 -5.23 -2.09
CA ILE A 87 12.69 -5.73 -0.72
C ILE A 87 13.02 -7.21 -0.77
N THR A 88 14.21 -7.55 -0.30
CA THR A 88 14.66 -8.94 -0.13
C THR A 88 14.23 -9.48 1.24
N ALA A 89 14.28 -10.80 1.41
CA ALA A 89 13.87 -11.47 2.64
C ALA A 89 14.89 -12.54 3.07
N ASP A 90 14.85 -12.86 4.35
CA ASP A 90 15.53 -14.04 4.89
C ASP A 90 14.75 -15.34 4.56
N THR A 91 15.27 -16.49 5.01
CA THR A 91 14.67 -17.82 4.79
C THR A 91 13.27 -17.98 5.38
N ASN A 92 12.90 -17.16 6.36
CA ASN A 92 11.57 -17.16 6.98
C ASN A 92 10.60 -16.23 6.23
N GLY A 93 11.10 -15.44 5.27
CA GLY A 93 10.33 -14.44 4.53
C GLY A 93 10.23 -13.09 5.23
N VAL A 94 11.01 -12.85 6.28
CA VAL A 94 11.07 -11.55 6.96
C VAL A 94 11.96 -10.60 6.14
N PRO A 95 11.53 -9.35 5.90
CA PRO A 95 12.32 -8.39 5.12
C PRO A 95 13.72 -8.16 5.72
N LEU A 96 14.74 -8.14 4.85
CA LEU A 96 16.11 -7.78 5.22
C LEU A 96 16.26 -6.26 5.23
N LEU A 97 15.68 -5.63 6.24
CA LEU A 97 15.70 -4.19 6.44
C LEU A 97 16.45 -3.84 7.74
N GLU A 98 16.98 -2.62 7.80
CA GLU A 98 17.61 -2.08 8.99
C GLU A 98 16.66 -2.11 10.22
N LYS A 99 15.38 -1.80 9.98
CA LYS A 99 14.31 -1.94 10.97
C LYS A 99 13.38 -3.08 10.57
N ARG A 100 13.38 -4.15 11.34
CA ARG A 100 12.47 -5.28 11.19
C ARG A 100 11.24 -5.03 12.04
N LEU A 101 10.09 -4.94 11.40
CA LEU A 101 8.82 -4.60 12.05
C LEU A 101 7.84 -5.76 11.96
N PHE A 102 7.07 -5.93 13.02
CA PHE A 102 6.02 -6.94 13.11
C PHE A 102 4.70 -6.33 13.53
N LEU A 103 3.64 -6.73 12.85
CA LEU A 103 2.27 -6.45 13.23
C LEU A 103 1.84 -7.49 14.26
N VAL A 104 1.34 -7.03 15.39
CA VAL A 104 0.64 -7.87 16.35
C VAL A 104 -0.77 -8.14 15.79
N ASP A 105 -1.02 -9.38 15.40
CA ASP A 105 -2.28 -9.81 14.77
C ASP A 105 -2.80 -11.07 15.46
N CYS A 106 -3.87 -10.93 16.23
CA CYS A 106 -4.54 -12.01 16.94
C CYS A 106 -6.05 -11.85 16.78
N ASP A 107 -6.72 -12.90 16.32
CA ASP A 107 -8.17 -12.93 16.16
C ASP A 107 -8.88 -13.88 17.14
N ARG A 108 -8.13 -14.43 18.12
CA ARG A 108 -8.65 -15.33 19.15
C ARG A 108 -9.48 -14.58 20.20
N PRO A 109 -10.45 -15.25 20.84
CA PRO A 109 -11.22 -14.65 21.94
C PRO A 109 -10.33 -14.28 23.13
N PRO A 110 -10.71 -13.26 23.93
CA PRO A 110 -9.93 -12.82 25.09
C PRO A 110 -9.63 -13.93 26.11
N GLU A 111 -10.58 -14.81 26.34
CA GLU A 111 -10.48 -15.91 27.29
C GLU A 111 -9.40 -16.91 26.88
N GLU A 112 -9.34 -17.25 25.58
CA GLU A 112 -8.34 -18.13 25.00
C GLU A 112 -6.95 -17.48 25.04
N VAL A 113 -6.85 -16.19 24.70
CA VAL A 113 -5.56 -15.47 24.76
C VAL A 113 -5.05 -15.38 26.19
N ALA A 114 -5.93 -15.12 27.16
CA ALA A 114 -5.55 -15.03 28.57
C ALA A 114 -5.05 -16.36 29.14
N LEU A 115 -5.64 -17.48 28.68
CA LEU A 115 -5.28 -18.81 29.16
C LEU A 115 -4.02 -19.34 28.49
N ASP A 116 -3.96 -19.29 27.17
CA ASP A 116 -2.94 -19.99 26.38
C ASP A 116 -1.73 -19.11 26.04
N TYR A 117 -1.90 -17.78 26.07
CA TYR A 117 -0.87 -16.81 25.65
C TYR A 117 -0.70 -15.64 26.63
N PRO A 118 -0.31 -15.91 27.89
CA PRO A 118 -0.30 -14.90 28.96
C PRO A 118 0.59 -13.71 28.67
N ALA A 119 1.71 -13.87 27.94
CA ALA A 119 2.58 -12.78 27.53
C ALA A 119 1.87 -11.82 26.53
N LEU A 120 1.18 -12.39 25.53
CA LEU A 120 0.38 -11.61 24.59
C LEU A 120 -0.78 -10.93 25.31
N TRP A 121 -1.47 -11.62 26.21
CA TRP A 121 -2.56 -11.04 26.99
C TRP A 121 -2.10 -9.87 27.84
N SER A 122 -0.99 -10.03 28.57
CA SER A 122 -0.40 -8.93 29.35
C SER A 122 -0.08 -7.71 28.49
N TYR A 123 0.43 -7.92 27.26
CA TYR A 123 0.66 -6.84 26.33
C TYR A 123 -0.64 -6.18 25.87
N LEU A 124 -1.64 -6.96 25.46
CA LEU A 124 -2.94 -6.44 25.01
C LEU A 124 -3.63 -5.62 26.11
N GLN A 125 -3.56 -6.05 27.38
CA GLN A 125 -4.13 -5.31 28.49
C GLN A 125 -3.62 -3.88 28.60
N THR A 126 -2.38 -3.60 28.20
CA THR A 126 -1.82 -2.22 28.21
C THR A 126 -2.54 -1.27 27.24
N GLY A 127 -3.26 -1.80 26.27
CA GLY A 127 -4.01 -1.03 25.26
C GLY A 127 -5.49 -0.84 25.55
N ILE A 128 -6.04 -1.45 26.61
CA ILE A 128 -7.48 -1.44 26.86
C ILE A 128 -8.04 -0.03 27.02
N GLU A 129 -7.36 0.83 27.77
CA GLU A 129 -7.86 2.19 28.04
C GLU A 129 -7.58 3.18 26.91
N THR A 130 -6.50 2.97 26.13
CA THR A 130 -6.00 3.97 25.17
C THR A 130 -6.19 3.59 23.70
N VAL A 131 -6.18 2.30 23.39
CA VAL A 131 -6.24 1.78 22.02
C VAL A 131 -7.60 1.15 21.71
N ALA A 132 -8.12 0.31 22.61
CA ALA A 132 -9.41 -0.36 22.40
C ALA A 132 -10.58 0.61 22.12
N PRO A 133 -10.68 1.81 22.76
CA PRO A 133 -11.74 2.76 22.47
C PRO A 133 -11.64 3.47 21.13
N ARG A 134 -10.50 3.39 20.43
CA ARG A 134 -10.32 4.04 19.13
C ARG A 134 -11.29 3.49 18.09
N TYR A 135 -11.75 4.35 17.20
CA TYR A 135 -12.83 4.06 16.26
C TYR A 135 -12.65 2.73 15.50
N LEU A 136 -11.48 2.48 14.94
CA LEU A 136 -11.25 1.23 14.21
C LEU A 136 -11.22 0.00 15.14
N CYS A 137 -10.61 0.13 16.31
CA CYS A 137 -10.47 -0.99 17.26
C CYS A 137 -11.82 -1.40 17.84
N LYS A 138 -12.60 -0.44 18.36
CA LYS A 138 -13.90 -0.71 19.00
C LYS A 138 -14.94 -1.34 18.08
N ASN A 139 -14.79 -1.20 16.76
CA ASN A 139 -15.72 -1.74 15.76
C ASN A 139 -15.30 -3.11 15.23
N ARG A 140 -14.22 -3.72 15.75
CA ARG A 140 -13.78 -5.07 15.40
C ARG A 140 -14.47 -6.12 16.28
N ARG A 141 -14.45 -7.37 15.82
CA ARG A 141 -14.98 -8.49 16.59
C ARG A 141 -14.33 -8.62 17.98
N VAL A 142 -13.01 -8.54 18.01
CA VAL A 142 -12.20 -8.26 19.18
C VAL A 142 -11.34 -7.05 18.87
N TRP A 143 -11.18 -6.13 19.80
CA TRP A 143 -10.59 -4.81 19.52
C TRP A 143 -9.15 -4.86 18.99
N TYR A 144 -8.40 -5.92 19.27
CA TYR A 144 -7.02 -6.13 18.86
C TYR A 144 -6.89 -6.89 17.53
N ALA A 145 -7.96 -7.48 16.99
CA ALA A 145 -7.89 -8.18 15.70
C ALA A 145 -7.53 -7.22 14.57
N GLN A 146 -6.73 -7.69 13.62
CA GLN A 146 -6.35 -6.89 12.46
C GLN A 146 -7.10 -7.34 11.21
N GLU A 147 -7.21 -6.45 10.23
CA GLU A 147 -7.69 -6.80 8.90
C GLU A 147 -6.65 -7.71 8.23
N ARG A 148 -7.06 -8.84 7.68
CA ARG A 148 -6.15 -9.72 6.94
C ARG A 148 -5.77 -9.09 5.62
N ARG A 149 -4.51 -8.72 5.49
CA ARG A 149 -3.88 -8.21 4.28
C ARG A 149 -2.64 -9.04 3.99
N PRO A 150 -2.71 -10.06 3.12
CA PRO A 150 -1.53 -10.85 2.75
C PRO A 150 -0.49 -9.95 2.07
N ALA A 151 0.76 -10.39 2.06
CA ALA A 151 1.81 -9.72 1.32
C ALA A 151 1.43 -9.61 -0.16
N ALA A 152 1.65 -8.43 -0.76
CA ALA A 152 1.52 -8.24 -2.20
C ALA A 152 2.90 -8.26 -2.84
N PRO A 153 3.07 -8.88 -4.02
CA PRO A 153 4.36 -8.94 -4.70
C PRO A 153 4.84 -7.59 -5.21
N ILE A 154 3.91 -6.66 -5.49
CA ILE A 154 4.21 -5.29 -5.86
C ILE A 154 3.41 -4.34 -4.95
N ILE A 155 4.08 -3.29 -4.50
CA ILE A 155 3.51 -2.28 -3.60
C ILE A 155 3.83 -0.91 -4.17
N CYS A 156 2.85 0.01 -4.18
CA CYS A 156 3.04 1.39 -4.60
C CYS A 156 2.88 2.34 -3.41
N THR A 157 3.69 3.39 -3.35
CA THR A 157 3.50 4.44 -2.34
C THR A 157 2.20 5.19 -2.60
N TYR A 158 1.39 5.38 -1.55
CA TYR A 158 0.05 5.98 -1.64
C TYR A 158 0.07 7.49 -1.73
N ILE A 159 1.03 8.11 -1.03
CA ILE A 159 1.25 9.56 -0.99
C ILE A 159 2.72 9.81 -1.24
N GLY A 160 3.02 10.78 -2.09
CA GLY A 160 4.38 11.21 -2.35
C GLY A 160 4.47 12.72 -2.59
N ARG A 161 5.67 13.25 -2.45
CA ARG A 161 6.05 14.56 -2.96
C ARG A 161 6.99 14.33 -4.12
N SER A 162 7.04 15.29 -5.05
CA SER A 162 8.07 15.29 -6.08
C SER A 162 9.39 15.68 -5.42
N ASP A 163 10.11 14.66 -4.91
CA ASP A 163 11.44 14.82 -4.32
C ASP A 163 12.50 15.03 -5.41
N HIS A 164 13.78 14.99 -5.04
CA HIS A 164 14.92 15.25 -5.92
C HIS A 164 14.93 14.44 -7.22
N ASP A 165 14.33 13.21 -7.21
CA ASP A 165 14.22 12.35 -8.40
C ASP A 165 12.97 12.65 -9.24
N GLY A 166 12.13 13.60 -8.84
CA GLY A 166 10.91 13.97 -9.55
C GLY A 166 9.80 12.90 -9.55
N ARG A 167 9.97 11.76 -8.85
CA ARG A 167 9.01 10.66 -8.80
C ARG A 167 8.12 10.76 -7.56
N PRO A 168 6.84 11.12 -7.72
CA PRO A 168 5.92 11.22 -6.58
C PRO A 168 5.48 9.86 -6.04
N PHE A 169 5.59 8.80 -6.85
CA PHE A 169 5.20 7.44 -6.51
C PHE A 169 6.32 6.46 -6.86
N ARG A 170 6.52 5.47 -5.98
CA ARG A 170 7.51 4.40 -6.13
C ARG A 170 6.78 3.06 -6.18
N PHE A 171 7.12 2.21 -7.13
CA PHE A 171 6.70 0.82 -7.14
C PHE A 171 7.82 -0.04 -6.54
N LEU A 172 7.49 -0.77 -5.49
CA LEU A 172 8.40 -1.62 -4.74
C LEU A 172 8.14 -3.07 -5.11
N LEU A 173 9.21 -3.82 -5.42
CA LEU A 173 9.15 -5.27 -5.57
C LEU A 173 9.31 -5.91 -4.18
N ASN A 174 8.30 -6.63 -3.73
CA ASN A 174 8.31 -7.24 -2.41
C ASN A 174 8.52 -8.76 -2.51
N ASN A 175 9.74 -9.19 -2.27
CA ASN A 175 10.11 -10.61 -2.23
C ASN A 175 9.97 -11.21 -0.81
N SER A 176 9.27 -10.50 0.11
CA SER A 176 9.08 -10.93 1.48
C SER A 176 7.63 -11.33 1.77
N LYS A 177 7.39 -11.88 2.95
CA LYS A 177 6.04 -12.13 3.48
C LYS A 177 5.43 -10.92 4.20
N ALA A 178 6.08 -9.76 4.13
CA ALA A 178 5.59 -8.57 4.82
C ALA A 178 4.36 -7.98 4.14
N THR A 179 3.35 -7.71 4.96
CA THR A 179 2.23 -6.86 4.60
C THR A 179 2.62 -5.37 4.69
N ALA A 180 1.69 -4.45 4.42
CA ALA A 180 1.96 -3.03 4.50
C ALA A 180 0.76 -2.26 5.09
N THR A 181 1.06 -1.12 5.72
CA THR A 181 0.04 -0.21 6.23
C THR A 181 -0.61 0.60 5.12
N ASN A 182 -1.64 1.33 5.48
CA ASN A 182 -2.46 2.17 4.59
C ASN A 182 -1.70 3.38 3.98
N VAL A 183 -0.40 3.50 4.19
CA VAL A 183 0.48 4.44 3.47
C VAL A 183 0.95 3.87 2.13
N TYR A 184 0.52 2.65 1.80
CA TYR A 184 0.82 1.96 0.55
C TYR A 184 -0.45 1.47 -0.15
N LEU A 185 -0.33 1.27 -1.45
CA LEU A 185 -1.25 0.51 -2.28
C LEU A 185 -0.62 -0.85 -2.60
N MET A 186 -1.38 -1.92 -2.42
CA MET A 186 -0.96 -3.29 -2.59
C MET A 186 -1.56 -3.84 -3.89
N LEU A 187 -0.70 -4.29 -4.80
CA LEU A 187 -1.07 -4.80 -6.12
C LEU A 187 -1.05 -6.33 -6.09
N TYR A 188 -2.22 -6.93 -6.09
CA TYR A 188 -2.38 -8.39 -6.14
C TYR A 188 -2.66 -8.82 -7.58
N PRO A 189 -1.83 -9.71 -8.17
CA PRO A 189 -2.10 -10.24 -9.51
C PRO A 189 -3.51 -10.82 -9.60
N ASN A 190 -4.21 -10.56 -10.71
CA ASN A 190 -5.45 -11.26 -10.99
C ASN A 190 -5.17 -12.77 -11.24
N PRO A 191 -6.18 -13.65 -11.26
CA PRO A 191 -5.96 -15.09 -11.42
C PRO A 191 -5.19 -15.49 -12.68
N ILE A 192 -5.36 -14.73 -13.77
CA ILE A 192 -4.66 -15.00 -15.05
C ILE A 192 -3.18 -14.66 -14.90
N LEU A 193 -2.88 -13.45 -14.42
CA LEU A 193 -1.50 -13.01 -14.19
C LEU A 193 -0.82 -13.89 -13.12
N ALA A 194 -1.52 -14.26 -12.05
CA ALA A 194 -0.97 -15.14 -11.02
C ALA A 194 -0.47 -16.47 -11.61
N ARG A 195 -1.28 -17.13 -12.46
CA ARG A 195 -0.86 -18.35 -13.16
C ARG A 195 0.36 -18.13 -14.04
N GLN A 196 0.40 -17.04 -14.81
CA GLN A 196 1.55 -16.70 -15.65
C GLN A 196 2.83 -16.44 -14.83
N LEU A 197 2.70 -15.93 -13.61
CA LEU A 197 3.83 -15.73 -12.71
C LEU A 197 4.31 -17.02 -12.05
N GLU A 198 3.43 -18.01 -11.88
CA GLU A 198 3.82 -19.37 -11.47
C GLU A 198 4.62 -20.08 -12.56
N GLU A 199 4.21 -19.91 -13.84
CA GLU A 199 4.90 -20.47 -15.02
C GLU A 199 6.23 -19.77 -15.30
N ASP A 200 6.29 -18.43 -15.16
CA ASP A 200 7.50 -17.61 -15.35
C ASP A 200 7.66 -16.57 -14.21
N PRO A 201 8.31 -16.94 -13.10
CA PRO A 201 8.56 -16.02 -11.99
C PRO A 201 9.37 -14.77 -12.36
N THR A 202 10.16 -14.82 -13.46
CA THR A 202 10.96 -13.67 -13.91
C THR A 202 10.10 -12.54 -14.48
N ARG A 203 8.88 -12.86 -14.92
CA ARG A 203 7.90 -11.91 -15.43
C ARG A 203 7.53 -10.83 -14.38
N LEU A 204 7.46 -11.18 -13.11
CA LEU A 204 7.16 -10.22 -12.03
C LEU A 204 8.18 -9.08 -12.03
N ARG A 205 9.45 -9.39 -12.19
CA ARG A 205 10.52 -8.38 -12.24
C ARG A 205 10.43 -7.51 -13.50
N ARG A 206 10.03 -8.08 -14.65
CA ARG A 206 9.80 -7.31 -15.89
C ARG A 206 8.63 -6.33 -15.69
N ILE A 207 7.53 -6.80 -15.13
CA ILE A 207 6.36 -5.97 -14.81
C ILE A 207 6.76 -4.85 -13.84
N TRP A 208 7.48 -5.15 -12.77
CA TRP A 208 7.95 -4.14 -11.82
C TRP A 208 8.83 -3.06 -12.48
N LYS A 209 9.74 -3.45 -13.38
CA LYS A 209 10.55 -2.50 -14.14
C LYS A 209 9.69 -1.61 -15.03
N ALA A 210 8.73 -2.18 -15.75
CA ALA A 210 7.82 -1.42 -16.60
C ALA A 210 6.91 -0.48 -15.79
N LEU A 211 6.43 -0.89 -14.61
CA LEU A 211 5.70 0.01 -13.69
C LEU A 211 6.55 1.22 -13.27
N ASN A 212 7.83 1.03 -13.00
CA ASN A 212 8.75 2.13 -12.66
C ASN A 212 9.16 2.96 -13.88
N ALA A 213 8.91 2.49 -15.10
CA ALA A 213 9.11 3.24 -16.34
C ALA A 213 7.88 4.09 -16.75
N ILE A 214 6.72 3.89 -16.12
CA ILE A 214 5.55 4.73 -16.35
C ILE A 214 5.92 6.20 -16.07
N ASP A 215 5.64 7.06 -17.04
CA ASP A 215 5.98 8.46 -16.93
C ASP A 215 5.23 9.15 -15.77
N ARG A 216 5.87 10.18 -15.23
CA ARG A 216 5.37 10.94 -14.10
C ARG A 216 4.01 11.58 -14.39
N GLU A 217 3.83 12.12 -15.59
CA GLU A 217 2.63 12.87 -15.93
C GLU A 217 1.41 11.96 -16.01
N THR A 218 1.58 10.74 -16.52
CA THR A 218 0.55 9.70 -16.51
C THR A 218 0.11 9.36 -15.09
N LEU A 219 1.04 9.14 -14.16
CA LEU A 219 0.70 8.85 -12.77
C LEU A 219 0.03 10.05 -12.07
N LEU A 220 0.55 11.27 -12.28
CA LEU A 220 -0.02 12.49 -11.71
C LEU A 220 -1.38 12.84 -12.31
N GLY A 221 -1.58 12.58 -13.61
CA GLY A 221 -2.86 12.79 -14.29
C GLY A 221 -3.99 11.94 -13.70
N ASN A 222 -3.68 10.72 -13.29
CA ASN A 222 -4.63 9.82 -12.63
C ASN A 222 -4.82 10.13 -11.13
N GLY A 223 -3.85 10.75 -10.47
CA GLY A 223 -3.86 11.05 -9.03
C GLY A 223 -4.52 12.37 -8.67
N ARG A 224 -4.40 12.72 -7.39
CA ARG A 224 -4.87 14.00 -6.82
C ARG A 224 -3.68 14.83 -6.37
N VAL A 225 -3.80 16.14 -6.56
CA VAL A 225 -2.81 17.11 -6.08
C VAL A 225 -3.38 17.87 -4.90
N TYR A 226 -2.61 17.92 -3.83
CA TYR A 226 -2.92 18.71 -2.64
C TYR A 226 -1.94 19.88 -2.50
N GLY A 227 -2.28 20.85 -1.65
CA GLY A 227 -1.38 21.96 -1.35
C GLY A 227 0.02 21.50 -0.92
N GLY A 228 1.04 22.32 -1.20
CA GLY A 228 2.43 22.00 -0.85
C GLY A 228 3.10 20.92 -1.70
N GLY A 229 2.61 20.67 -2.93
CA GLY A 229 3.22 19.70 -3.86
C GLY A 229 3.03 18.24 -3.47
N MET A 230 2.06 17.94 -2.62
CA MET A 230 1.73 16.59 -2.21
C MET A 230 0.80 15.93 -3.24
N HIS A 231 1.15 14.73 -3.66
CA HIS A 231 0.38 13.92 -4.59
C HIS A 231 -0.17 12.69 -3.89
N LYS A 232 -1.39 12.29 -4.24
CA LYS A 232 -2.06 11.12 -3.69
C LYS A 232 -2.69 10.30 -4.81
N LEU A 233 -2.59 8.98 -4.72
CA LEU A 233 -3.10 8.04 -5.70
C LEU A 233 -4.00 7.03 -5.01
N GLU A 234 -5.31 7.09 -5.26
CA GLU A 234 -6.27 6.13 -4.70
C GLU A 234 -6.24 4.80 -5.49
N PRO A 235 -6.68 3.66 -4.89
CA PRO A 235 -6.67 2.37 -5.57
C PRO A 235 -7.36 2.40 -6.94
N LYS A 236 -8.53 3.02 -7.06
CA LYS A 236 -9.26 3.17 -8.32
C LYS A 236 -8.53 4.05 -9.33
N GLU A 237 -7.76 5.01 -8.87
CA GLU A 237 -6.99 5.92 -9.69
C GLU A 237 -5.77 5.21 -10.28
N LEU A 238 -5.06 4.44 -9.45
CA LEU A 238 -3.97 3.59 -9.92
C LEU A 238 -4.47 2.50 -10.87
N ALA A 239 -5.64 1.90 -10.60
CA ALA A 239 -6.25 0.91 -11.48
C ALA A 239 -6.54 1.44 -12.89
N ASN A 240 -6.77 2.74 -13.06
CA ASN A 240 -7.04 3.36 -14.35
C ASN A 240 -5.79 3.74 -15.15
N VAL A 241 -4.58 3.58 -14.59
CA VAL A 241 -3.33 3.86 -15.30
C VAL A 241 -3.17 2.91 -16.48
N PRO A 242 -2.83 3.41 -17.70
CA PRO A 242 -2.52 2.58 -18.89
C PRO A 242 -1.40 1.57 -18.59
N ALA A 243 -1.55 0.36 -19.16
CA ALA A 243 -0.68 -0.77 -18.86
C ALA A 243 -0.42 -1.69 -20.07
N ASP A 244 -0.49 -1.16 -21.28
CA ASP A 244 -0.33 -1.96 -22.52
C ASP A 244 1.02 -2.67 -22.59
N ASP A 245 2.09 -1.98 -22.18
CA ASP A 245 3.44 -2.53 -22.14
C ASP A 245 3.62 -3.67 -21.10
N LEU A 246 2.63 -3.87 -20.23
CA LEU A 246 2.65 -4.90 -19.18
C LEU A 246 1.88 -6.17 -19.58
N ALA A 247 0.99 -6.06 -20.57
CA ALA A 247 0.12 -7.15 -21.00
C ALA A 247 0.80 -8.16 -21.93
N MET A 248 2.01 -7.85 -22.43
CA MET A 248 2.83 -8.70 -23.30
C MET A 248 3.54 -9.84 -22.58
#